data_43d88e480113f0e4e90e9676e4670f0c
#
_entry.id   43d88e480113f0e4e90e9676e4670f0c
#
_cell.length_a   1.000
_cell.length_b   1.000
_cell.length_c   1.000
_cell.angle_alpha   90.00
_cell.angle_beta   90.00
_cell.angle_gamma   90.00
#
_symmetry.space_group_name_H-M   'P 1'
#
loop_
_entity.id
_entity.type
_entity.pdbx_description
1 polymer ?
#
loop_
_entity_poly.entity_id
_entity_poly.type
_entity_poly.pdbx_seq_one_letter_code
_entity_poly.pdbx_strand_id
1 'polypeptide(L)'
;MTENSSLFHGIISGPRRRDHGEVADRSERIAGGLQKLGVKQGDSVAMLMRNDIAFIEAAYAAMRLGAYGVPVNWHFKPEEINYVLKDSGTSVLIAHADMLHQLREAIPQGVTALSVPTPPEILANYKINPDHLATPDFAIDFESWLKQHPRYDGPAVPQPQNMIYTSGTTGHPKGVRRNAPTPEHTPSRRNGCAR
;
A
#
# COMPACT_ATOMS: atom_id res chain seq x y z
N MET A 1 -17.20 17.57 -36.44
CA MET A 1 -15.93 17.52 -35.68
C MET A 1 -16.15 16.55 -34.53
N THR A 2 -15.76 15.31 -34.70
CA THR A 2 -15.84 14.28 -33.66
C THR A 2 -14.66 14.48 -32.73
N GLU A 3 -14.92 14.97 -31.52
CA GLU A 3 -13.92 14.98 -30.45
C GLU A 3 -13.47 13.54 -30.21
N ASN A 4 -12.21 13.31 -30.55
CA ASN A 4 -11.51 12.07 -30.24
C ASN A 4 -11.29 12.07 -28.72
N SER A 5 -12.29 11.63 -27.96
CA SER A 5 -12.15 11.41 -26.50
C SER A 5 -11.17 10.26 -26.34
N SER A 6 -9.88 10.59 -26.26
CA SER A 6 -8.87 9.61 -25.87
C SER A 6 -9.30 9.01 -24.53
N LEU A 7 -9.57 7.72 -24.54
CA LEU A 7 -9.93 6.98 -23.30
C LEU A 7 -8.83 7.21 -22.27
N PHE A 8 -9.21 7.70 -21.08
CA PHE A 8 -8.26 7.86 -19.99
C PHE A 8 -7.81 6.47 -19.52
N HIS A 9 -6.51 6.22 -19.57
CA HIS A 9 -5.89 4.98 -19.11
C HIS A 9 -5.20 5.22 -17.76
N GLY A 10 -5.86 4.84 -16.67
CA GLY A 10 -5.35 5.08 -15.33
C GLY A 10 -6.34 4.71 -14.23
N ILE A 11 -6.07 5.21 -13.04
CA ILE A 11 -6.90 5.03 -11.86
C ILE A 11 -7.70 6.31 -11.61
N ILE A 12 -8.99 6.16 -11.33
CA ILE A 12 -9.91 7.23 -10.97
C ILE A 12 -10.39 6.98 -9.54
N SER A 13 -10.28 7.99 -8.68
CA SER A 13 -10.81 8.00 -7.31
C SER A 13 -11.52 9.34 -7.08
N GLY A 14 -12.85 9.33 -7.11
CA GLY A 14 -13.64 10.55 -7.06
C GLY A 14 -13.24 11.52 -8.19
N PRO A 15 -12.86 12.78 -7.87
CA PRO A 15 -12.41 13.75 -8.86
C PRO A 15 -10.95 13.55 -9.29
N ARG A 16 -10.18 12.76 -8.55
CA ARG A 16 -8.75 12.55 -8.83
C ARG A 16 -8.55 11.50 -9.92
N ARG A 17 -7.58 11.79 -10.78
CA ARG A 17 -7.15 10.90 -11.85
C ARG A 17 -5.64 10.75 -11.78
N ARG A 18 -5.15 9.56 -12.06
CA ARG A 18 -3.71 9.28 -12.20
C ARG A 18 -3.51 8.27 -13.32
N ASP A 19 -2.78 8.64 -14.35
CA ASP A 19 -2.51 7.74 -15.46
C ASP A 19 -1.57 6.58 -15.04
N HIS A 20 -1.50 5.54 -15.84
CA HIS A 20 -0.68 4.37 -15.53
C HIS A 20 0.83 4.69 -15.47
N GLY A 21 1.30 5.69 -16.23
CA GLY A 21 2.70 6.12 -16.19
C GLY A 21 3.03 6.79 -14.87
N GLU A 22 2.15 7.67 -14.38
CA GLU A 22 2.28 8.31 -13.07
C GLU A 22 2.21 7.28 -11.93
N VAL A 23 1.26 6.33 -11.99
CA VAL A 23 1.17 5.23 -11.01
C VAL A 23 2.46 4.43 -10.98
N ALA A 24 3.00 4.07 -12.15
CA ALA A 24 4.26 3.33 -12.26
C ALA A 24 5.44 4.13 -11.69
N ASP A 25 5.59 5.42 -12.06
CA ASP A 25 6.68 6.26 -11.53
C ASP A 25 6.62 6.37 -10.01
N ARG A 26 5.45 6.65 -9.44
CA ARG A 26 5.27 6.76 -8.00
C ARG A 26 5.53 5.43 -7.28
N SER A 27 5.03 4.33 -7.83
CA SER A 27 5.27 2.99 -7.27
C SER A 27 6.77 2.66 -7.24
N GLU A 28 7.52 2.99 -8.30
CA GLU A 28 8.98 2.80 -8.34
C GLU A 28 9.71 3.70 -7.32
N ARG A 29 9.26 4.94 -7.11
CA ARG A 29 9.82 5.83 -6.07
C ARG A 29 9.50 5.34 -4.67
N ILE A 30 8.27 4.87 -4.43
CA ILE A 30 7.90 4.25 -3.16
C ILE A 30 8.79 3.03 -2.92
N ALA A 31 9.00 2.17 -3.91
CA ALA A 31 9.89 1.02 -3.79
C ALA A 31 11.33 1.42 -3.45
N GLY A 32 11.87 2.45 -4.13
CA GLY A 32 13.19 3.01 -3.81
C GLY A 32 13.30 3.52 -2.38
N GLY A 33 12.26 4.23 -1.91
CA GLY A 33 12.18 4.71 -0.54
C GLY A 33 12.05 3.59 0.50
N LEU A 34 11.19 2.59 0.23
CA LEU A 34 11.02 1.42 1.10
C LEU A 34 12.34 0.63 1.22
N GLN A 35 13.08 0.48 0.13
CA GLN A 35 14.41 -0.14 0.15
C GLN A 35 15.39 0.64 1.06
N LYS A 36 15.35 1.98 1.04
CA LYS A 36 16.16 2.82 1.94
C LYS A 36 15.75 2.69 3.42
N LEU A 37 14.48 2.40 3.69
CA LEU A 37 13.99 2.04 5.03
C LEU A 37 14.35 0.60 5.43
N GLY A 38 15.06 -0.15 4.58
CA GLY A 38 15.53 -1.50 4.87
C GLY A 38 14.60 -2.63 4.44
N VAL A 39 13.48 -2.33 3.76
CA VAL A 39 12.57 -3.36 3.25
C VAL A 39 13.26 -4.20 2.18
N LYS A 40 13.18 -5.52 2.32
CA LYS A 40 13.80 -6.52 1.46
C LYS A 40 12.75 -7.50 0.94
N GLN A 41 13.16 -8.35 0.00
CA GLN A 41 12.34 -9.46 -0.47
C GLN A 41 11.91 -10.36 0.71
N GLY A 42 10.62 -10.66 0.78
CA GLY A 42 10.03 -11.47 1.85
C GLY A 42 9.60 -10.70 3.10
N ASP A 43 9.97 -9.43 3.23
CA ASP A 43 9.47 -8.56 4.30
C ASP A 43 7.99 -8.18 4.09
N SER A 44 7.41 -7.53 5.08
CA SER A 44 6.01 -7.11 5.04
C SER A 44 5.86 -5.59 5.14
N VAL A 45 5.02 -5.03 4.28
CA VAL A 45 4.62 -3.61 4.28
C VAL A 45 3.12 -3.54 4.49
N ALA A 46 2.68 -3.00 5.62
CA ALA A 46 1.26 -2.86 5.93
C ALA A 46 0.67 -1.59 5.29
N MET A 47 -0.57 -1.72 4.85
CA MET A 47 -1.32 -0.63 4.23
C MET A 47 -2.66 -0.47 4.95
N LEU A 48 -2.79 0.60 5.73
CA LEU A 48 -3.99 0.96 6.47
C LEU A 48 -4.62 2.22 5.84
N MET A 49 -5.32 2.00 4.77
CA MET A 49 -5.97 3.06 3.99
C MET A 49 -7.34 2.62 3.54
N ARG A 50 -8.25 3.57 3.35
CA ARG A 50 -9.46 3.33 2.55
C ARG A 50 -9.07 3.17 1.09
N ASN A 51 -10.02 2.78 0.24
CA ASN A 51 -9.76 2.67 -1.20
C ASN A 51 -9.25 4.00 -1.77
N ASP A 52 -8.01 4.02 -2.19
CA ASP A 52 -7.29 5.20 -2.67
C ASP A 52 -6.26 4.82 -3.74
N ILE A 53 -5.86 5.81 -4.54
CA ILE A 53 -4.80 5.65 -5.53
C ILE A 53 -3.47 5.26 -4.85
N ALA A 54 -3.15 5.90 -3.72
CA ALA A 54 -1.95 5.62 -2.94
C ALA A 54 -1.88 4.18 -2.44
N PHE A 55 -3.03 3.54 -2.17
CA PHE A 55 -3.07 2.12 -1.80
C PHE A 55 -2.53 1.24 -2.94
N ILE A 56 -2.93 1.51 -4.18
CA ILE A 56 -2.49 0.75 -5.36
C ILE A 56 -0.99 0.99 -5.60
N GLU A 57 -0.53 2.24 -5.48
CA GLU A 57 0.87 2.60 -5.63
C GLU A 57 1.77 1.89 -4.60
N ALA A 58 1.34 1.86 -3.33
CA ALA A 58 2.04 1.16 -2.26
C ALA A 58 2.07 -0.35 -2.46
N ALA A 59 0.95 -0.93 -2.91
CA ALA A 59 0.86 -2.36 -3.21
C ALA A 59 1.83 -2.76 -4.34
N TYR A 60 1.87 -1.98 -5.42
CA TYR A 60 2.81 -2.23 -6.52
C TYR A 60 4.26 -2.06 -6.08
N ALA A 61 4.55 -1.07 -5.21
CA ALA A 61 5.88 -0.88 -4.67
C ALA A 61 6.36 -2.07 -3.82
N ALA A 62 5.50 -2.59 -2.94
CA ALA A 62 5.80 -3.79 -2.16
C ALA A 62 6.08 -4.98 -3.09
N MET A 63 5.23 -5.22 -4.09
CA MET A 63 5.41 -6.26 -5.09
C MET A 63 6.73 -6.10 -5.86
N ARG A 64 7.10 -4.87 -6.20
CA ARG A 64 8.34 -4.55 -6.94
C ARG A 64 9.59 -4.96 -6.17
N LEU A 65 9.56 -4.89 -4.83
CA LEU A 65 10.63 -5.35 -3.94
C LEU A 65 10.54 -6.85 -3.61
N GLY A 66 9.50 -7.55 -4.05
CA GLY A 66 9.24 -8.91 -3.62
C GLY A 66 8.81 -9.01 -2.15
N ALA A 67 8.33 -7.91 -1.58
CA ALA A 67 7.77 -7.83 -0.24
C ALA A 67 6.27 -8.16 -0.26
N TYR A 68 5.75 -8.63 0.89
CA TYR A 68 4.33 -8.86 1.06
C TYR A 68 3.61 -7.53 1.34
N GLY A 69 2.68 -7.14 0.48
CA GLY A 69 1.69 -6.14 0.83
C GLY A 69 0.69 -6.73 1.83
N VAL A 70 0.47 -6.03 2.94
CA VAL A 70 -0.46 -6.45 4.01
C VAL A 70 -1.60 -5.45 4.11
N PRO A 71 -2.71 -5.64 3.37
CA PRO A 71 -3.90 -4.83 3.54
C PRO A 71 -4.45 -4.99 4.97
N VAL A 72 -4.56 -3.89 5.69
CA VAL A 72 -5.14 -3.87 7.03
C VAL A 72 -6.55 -3.31 6.95
N ASN A 73 -7.50 -4.04 7.51
CA ASN A 73 -8.89 -3.58 7.55
C ASN A 73 -8.99 -2.32 8.42
N TRP A 74 -9.38 -1.21 7.83
CA TRP A 74 -9.50 0.08 8.50
C TRP A 74 -10.65 0.17 9.52
N HIS A 75 -11.50 -0.86 9.60
CA HIS A 75 -12.49 -1.02 10.67
C HIS A 75 -11.93 -1.72 11.92
N PHE A 76 -10.70 -2.22 11.86
CA PHE A 76 -10.07 -2.86 13.02
C PHE A 76 -9.81 -1.86 14.14
N LYS A 77 -9.96 -2.34 15.39
CA LYS A 77 -9.57 -1.58 16.57
C LYS A 77 -8.04 -1.51 16.69
N PRO A 78 -7.51 -0.55 17.46
CA PRO A 78 -6.06 -0.42 17.64
C PRO A 78 -5.35 -1.72 18.06
N GLU A 79 -5.97 -2.52 18.92
CA GLU A 79 -5.40 -3.80 19.39
C GLU A 79 -5.32 -4.83 18.26
N GLU A 80 -6.33 -4.87 17.39
CA GLU A 80 -6.36 -5.77 16.23
C GLU A 80 -5.32 -5.34 15.19
N ILE A 81 -5.15 -4.02 14.98
CA ILE A 81 -4.11 -3.47 14.10
C ILE A 81 -2.73 -3.82 14.67
N ASN A 82 -2.48 -3.60 15.96
CA ASN A 82 -1.23 -3.99 16.63
C ASN A 82 -0.93 -5.48 16.43
N TYR A 83 -1.94 -6.33 16.60
CA TYR A 83 -1.80 -7.76 16.36
C TYR A 83 -1.37 -8.06 14.93
N VAL A 84 -2.06 -7.49 13.91
CA VAL A 84 -1.74 -7.71 12.49
C VAL A 84 -0.32 -7.24 12.17
N LEU A 85 0.10 -6.06 12.67
CA LEU A 85 1.43 -5.53 12.43
C LEU A 85 2.52 -6.43 13.02
N LYS A 86 2.31 -6.98 14.22
CA LYS A 86 3.24 -7.92 14.87
C LYS A 86 3.28 -9.27 14.17
N ASP A 87 2.11 -9.87 13.92
CA ASP A 87 2.00 -11.21 13.33
C ASP A 87 2.52 -11.25 11.90
N SER A 88 2.30 -10.20 11.12
CA SER A 88 2.84 -10.08 9.77
C SER A 88 4.34 -9.81 9.72
N GLY A 89 4.95 -9.39 10.83
CA GLY A 89 6.32 -8.90 10.85
C GLY A 89 6.51 -7.61 10.05
N THR A 90 5.51 -6.73 10.07
CA THR A 90 5.54 -5.46 9.33
C THR A 90 6.68 -4.56 9.83
N SER A 91 7.49 -4.05 8.91
CA SER A 91 8.54 -3.06 9.20
C SER A 91 8.14 -1.63 8.83
N VAL A 92 7.23 -1.48 7.85
CA VAL A 92 6.71 -0.18 7.42
C VAL A 92 5.19 -0.22 7.34
N LEU A 93 4.54 0.76 7.96
CA LEU A 93 3.09 1.01 7.88
C LEU A 93 2.83 2.24 7.02
N ILE A 94 2.09 2.10 5.93
CA ILE A 94 1.61 3.21 5.10
C ILE A 94 0.13 3.40 5.41
N ALA A 95 -0.25 4.56 5.92
CA ALA A 95 -1.62 4.77 6.40
C ALA A 95 -2.13 6.19 6.13
N HIS A 96 -3.45 6.35 5.97
CA HIS A 96 -4.06 7.68 5.94
C HIS A 96 -3.82 8.43 7.25
N ALA A 97 -3.57 9.74 7.17
CA ALA A 97 -3.26 10.59 8.31
C ALA A 97 -4.31 10.49 9.42
N ASP A 98 -5.60 10.56 9.05
CA ASP A 98 -6.71 10.50 10.01
C ASP A 98 -6.76 9.20 10.82
N MET A 99 -6.27 8.10 10.27
CA MET A 99 -6.22 6.82 10.96
C MET A 99 -5.01 6.74 11.91
N LEU A 100 -3.88 7.35 11.55
CA LEU A 100 -2.66 7.29 12.37
C LEU A 100 -2.81 7.96 13.72
N HIS A 101 -3.61 9.05 13.81
CA HIS A 101 -3.77 9.79 15.07
C HIS A 101 -4.23 8.94 16.26
N GLN A 102 -4.95 7.86 16.01
CA GLN A 102 -5.45 6.95 17.05
C GLN A 102 -4.54 5.75 17.30
N LEU A 103 -3.40 5.66 16.61
CA LEU A 103 -2.59 4.44 16.58
C LEU A 103 -1.20 4.57 17.18
N ARG A 104 -0.84 5.72 17.76
CA ARG A 104 0.51 5.92 18.34
C ARG A 104 0.96 4.76 19.21
N GLU A 105 0.10 4.33 20.13
CA GLU A 105 0.37 3.26 21.08
C GLU A 105 0.19 1.84 20.48
N ALA A 106 -0.55 1.76 19.38
CA ALA A 106 -0.83 0.50 18.69
C ALA A 106 0.25 0.11 17.68
N ILE A 107 1.07 1.06 17.24
CA ILE A 107 2.17 0.77 16.30
C ILE A 107 3.34 0.15 17.09
N PRO A 108 3.78 -1.07 16.74
CA PRO A 108 4.90 -1.71 17.44
C PRO A 108 6.20 -0.91 17.29
N GLN A 109 7.04 -0.97 18.32
CA GLN A 109 8.37 -0.37 18.26
C GLN A 109 9.17 -0.93 17.07
N GLY A 110 9.85 -0.05 16.34
CA GLY A 110 10.64 -0.42 15.16
C GLY A 110 9.84 -0.40 13.84
N VAL A 111 8.52 -0.21 13.88
CA VAL A 111 7.72 0.01 12.66
C VAL A 111 7.78 1.49 12.27
N THR A 112 8.23 1.78 11.06
CA THR A 112 8.20 3.13 10.50
C THR A 112 6.80 3.43 9.94
N ALA A 113 6.18 4.52 10.39
CA ALA A 113 4.89 4.98 9.89
C ALA A 113 5.06 6.07 8.81
N LEU A 114 4.42 5.87 7.65
CA LEU A 114 4.31 6.85 6.57
C LEU A 114 2.87 7.36 6.51
N SER A 115 2.69 8.67 6.65
CA SER A 115 1.39 9.33 6.71
C SER A 115 0.96 9.81 5.33
N VAL A 116 -0.02 9.14 4.73
CA VAL A 116 -0.63 9.54 3.46
C VAL A 116 -1.72 10.58 3.72
N PRO A 117 -1.72 11.73 3.02
CA PRO A 117 -2.82 12.69 3.14
C PRO A 117 -4.17 12.05 2.84
N THR A 118 -5.15 12.26 3.71
CA THR A 118 -6.51 11.72 3.49
C THR A 118 -7.19 12.48 2.36
N PRO A 119 -7.62 11.79 1.28
CA PRO A 119 -8.13 12.44 0.08
C PRO A 119 -9.44 13.20 0.27
N PRO A 120 -9.68 14.27 -0.52
CA PRO A 120 -10.91 15.10 -0.39
C PRO A 120 -12.20 14.29 -0.56
N GLU A 121 -12.24 13.33 -1.48
CA GLU A 121 -13.41 12.47 -1.68
C GLU A 121 -13.70 11.56 -0.49
N ILE A 122 -12.68 11.19 0.28
CA ILE A 122 -12.84 10.46 1.52
C ILE A 122 -13.37 11.41 2.60
N LEU A 123 -12.80 12.62 2.71
CA LEU A 123 -13.28 13.63 3.66
C LEU A 123 -14.75 13.99 3.45
N ALA A 124 -15.20 14.05 2.19
CA ALA A 124 -16.59 14.35 1.87
C ALA A 124 -17.58 13.25 2.30
N ASN A 125 -17.14 12.00 2.40
CA ASN A 125 -17.99 10.84 2.67
C ASN A 125 -17.88 10.30 4.10
N TYR A 126 -16.87 10.70 4.86
CA TYR A 126 -16.63 10.24 6.22
C TYR A 126 -16.55 11.42 7.19
N LYS A 127 -17.11 11.24 8.38
CA LYS A 127 -17.01 12.24 9.46
C LYS A 127 -15.62 12.16 10.09
N ILE A 128 -14.64 12.84 9.48
CA ILE A 128 -13.25 12.85 9.93
C ILE A 128 -13.01 14.16 10.71
N ASN A 129 -12.34 14.03 11.87
CA ASN A 129 -11.93 15.21 12.65
C ASN A 129 -10.87 16.00 11.86
N PRO A 130 -11.07 17.29 11.57
CA PRO A 130 -10.09 18.11 10.86
C PRO A 130 -8.70 18.12 11.52
N ASP A 131 -8.61 18.01 12.83
CA ASP A 131 -7.34 17.98 13.58
C ASP A 131 -6.51 16.73 13.27
N HIS A 132 -7.13 15.69 12.71
CA HIS A 132 -6.47 14.46 12.33
C HIS A 132 -5.97 14.43 10.88
N LEU A 133 -6.04 15.55 10.16
CA LEU A 133 -5.60 15.60 8.75
C LEU A 133 -4.11 15.88 8.61
N ALA A 134 -3.49 16.47 9.61
CA ALA A 134 -2.05 16.68 9.64
C ALA A 134 -1.29 15.38 9.87
N THR A 135 -0.08 15.29 9.34
CA THR A 135 0.83 14.19 9.66
C THR A 135 1.15 14.21 11.16
N PRO A 136 0.92 13.11 11.92
CA PRO A 136 1.32 13.04 13.33
C PRO A 136 2.85 13.15 13.49
N ASP A 137 3.29 13.67 14.63
CA ASP A 137 4.72 13.89 14.93
C ASP A 137 5.58 12.62 14.97
N PHE A 138 4.97 11.44 15.13
CA PHE A 138 5.66 10.14 15.11
C PHE A 138 5.72 9.49 13.71
N ALA A 139 5.10 10.10 12.72
CA ALA A 139 5.04 9.59 11.35
C ALA A 139 5.80 10.51 10.37
N ILE A 140 6.22 9.95 9.27
CA ILE A 140 6.86 10.69 8.19
C ILE A 140 5.80 11.08 7.16
N ASP A 141 5.77 12.34 6.72
CA ASP A 141 4.88 12.78 5.65
C ASP A 141 5.21 12.06 4.34
N PHE A 142 4.25 11.33 3.81
CA PHE A 142 4.43 10.45 2.67
C PHE A 142 4.81 11.19 1.38
N GLU A 143 4.18 12.32 1.09
CA GLU A 143 4.43 13.05 -0.16
C GLU A 143 5.81 13.73 -0.15
N SER A 144 6.21 14.29 0.98
CA SER A 144 7.55 14.87 1.15
C SER A 144 8.64 13.80 1.11
N TRP A 145 8.38 12.66 1.75
CA TRP A 145 9.27 11.51 1.74
C TRP A 145 9.43 10.96 0.33
N LEU A 146 8.34 10.76 -0.42
CA LEU A 146 8.36 10.25 -1.77
C LEU A 146 9.21 11.11 -2.72
N LYS A 147 9.11 12.43 -2.62
CA LYS A 147 9.88 13.38 -3.45
C LYS A 147 11.39 13.26 -3.25
N GLN A 148 11.84 12.78 -2.10
CA GLN A 148 13.27 12.65 -1.76
C GLN A 148 13.89 11.35 -2.27
N HIS A 149 13.09 10.42 -2.79
CA HIS A 149 13.57 9.11 -3.18
C HIS A 149 13.59 8.94 -4.71
N PRO A 150 14.70 8.40 -5.25
CA PRO A 150 14.75 8.02 -6.66
C PRO A 150 13.85 6.80 -6.90
N ARG A 151 13.59 6.52 -8.16
CA ARG A 151 12.98 5.26 -8.58
C ARG A 151 13.86 4.08 -8.16
N TYR A 152 13.21 2.96 -7.84
CA TYR A 152 13.91 1.70 -7.64
C TYR A 152 14.57 1.26 -8.94
N ASP A 153 15.86 0.99 -8.89
CA ASP A 153 16.70 0.55 -10.02
C ASP A 153 17.20 -0.89 -9.88
N GLY A 154 16.75 -1.59 -8.84
CA GLY A 154 17.15 -2.97 -8.58
C GLY A 154 16.51 -3.98 -9.55
N PRO A 155 16.95 -5.25 -9.47
CA PRO A 155 16.48 -6.30 -10.36
C PRO A 155 14.99 -6.59 -10.17
N ALA A 156 14.38 -7.19 -11.20
CA ALA A 156 13.06 -7.81 -11.03
C ALA A 156 13.19 -9.03 -10.12
N VAL A 157 12.30 -9.13 -9.15
CA VAL A 157 12.27 -10.24 -8.18
C VAL A 157 10.92 -10.96 -8.27
N PRO A 158 10.85 -12.24 -7.86
CA PRO A 158 9.58 -12.95 -7.77
C PRO A 158 8.62 -12.19 -6.85
N GLN A 159 7.40 -11.96 -7.35
CA GLN A 159 6.39 -11.17 -6.64
C GLN A 159 5.48 -12.09 -5.83
N PRO A 160 5.47 -12.00 -4.49
CA PRO A 160 4.51 -12.74 -3.67
C PRO A 160 3.12 -12.14 -3.84
N GLN A 161 2.10 -12.90 -3.48
CA GLN A 161 0.75 -12.35 -3.35
C GLN A 161 0.63 -11.57 -2.04
N ASN A 162 -0.33 -10.63 -1.97
CA ASN A 162 -0.63 -9.91 -0.74
C ASN A 162 -0.97 -10.90 0.40
N MET A 163 -0.49 -10.59 1.60
CA MET A 163 -0.86 -11.32 2.81
C MET A 163 -2.18 -10.79 3.33
N ILE A 164 -3.25 -11.53 3.09
CA ILE A 164 -4.61 -11.13 3.48
C ILE A 164 -4.94 -11.73 4.85
N TYR A 165 -5.43 -10.90 5.76
CA TYR A 165 -5.96 -11.31 7.05
C TYR A 165 -7.46 -11.53 6.95
N THR A 166 -7.91 -12.71 7.34
CA THR A 166 -9.32 -13.08 7.40
C THR A 166 -9.77 -13.24 8.84
N SER A 167 -11.05 -12.96 9.13
CA SER A 167 -11.62 -13.21 10.45
C SER A 167 -11.52 -14.70 10.77
N GLY A 168 -10.63 -15.05 11.68
CA GLY A 168 -10.49 -16.44 12.17
C GLY A 168 -11.64 -16.80 13.10
N THR A 169 -12.10 -18.04 13.08
CA THR A 169 -13.09 -18.59 14.01
C THR A 169 -12.60 -18.62 15.47
N THR A 170 -11.33 -18.33 15.72
CA THR A 170 -10.65 -18.41 17.03
C THR A 170 -10.36 -17.05 17.68
N GLY A 171 -11.00 -15.97 17.22
CA GLY A 171 -10.93 -14.64 17.85
C GLY A 171 -9.83 -13.70 17.33
N HIS A 172 -8.78 -14.19 16.68
CA HIS A 172 -7.76 -13.35 16.03
C HIS A 172 -7.74 -13.54 14.52
N PRO A 173 -7.55 -12.47 13.74
CA PRO A 173 -7.38 -12.58 12.29
C PRO A 173 -6.18 -13.47 11.94
N LYS A 174 -6.31 -14.31 10.91
CA LYS A 174 -5.21 -15.16 10.43
C LYS A 174 -4.71 -14.65 9.10
N GLY A 175 -3.41 -14.40 9.01
CA GLY A 175 -2.72 -14.02 7.79
C GLY A 175 -2.30 -15.24 6.96
N VAL A 176 -2.57 -15.21 5.66
CA VAL A 176 -2.14 -16.25 4.72
C VAL A 176 -0.98 -15.73 3.87
N ARG A 177 0.22 -16.25 4.11
CA ARG A 177 1.38 -16.02 3.24
C ARG A 177 1.32 -16.98 2.05
N ARG A 178 1.36 -16.43 0.84
CA ARG A 178 1.51 -17.22 -0.38
C ARG A 178 2.82 -16.83 -1.06
N ASN A 179 3.72 -17.79 -1.17
CA ASN A 179 4.98 -17.57 -1.88
C ASN A 179 4.72 -17.20 -3.35
N ALA A 180 5.70 -16.53 -3.95
CA ALA A 180 5.67 -16.29 -5.38
C ALA A 180 5.53 -17.63 -6.13
N PRO A 181 4.76 -17.69 -7.23
CA PRO A 181 4.64 -18.91 -8.02
C PRO A 181 6.03 -19.30 -8.54
N THR A 182 6.37 -20.58 -8.41
CA THR A 182 7.56 -21.12 -9.05
C THR A 182 7.38 -21.14 -10.57
N PRO A 183 8.45 -21.07 -11.38
CA PRO A 183 8.36 -21.09 -12.84
C PRO A 183 7.51 -22.25 -13.40
N GLU A 184 7.46 -23.37 -12.70
CA GLU A 184 6.67 -24.56 -13.06
C GLU A 184 5.15 -24.37 -12.93
N HIS A 185 4.70 -23.38 -12.13
CA HIS A 185 3.28 -23.09 -11.89
C HIS A 185 2.80 -21.81 -12.58
N THR A 186 3.61 -21.20 -13.44
CA THR A 186 3.16 -20.05 -14.22
C THR A 186 2.36 -20.58 -15.40
N PRO A 187 1.02 -20.38 -15.46
CA PRO A 187 0.25 -20.77 -16.63
C PRO A 187 0.82 -20.05 -17.84
N SER A 188 1.24 -20.81 -18.86
CA SER A 188 1.71 -20.24 -20.12
C SER A 188 0.63 -19.28 -20.62
N ARG A 189 0.98 -17.98 -20.76
CA ARG A 189 0.11 -17.06 -21.49
C ARG A 189 -0.05 -17.64 -22.89
N ARG A 190 -1.17 -18.29 -23.16
CA ARG A 190 -1.56 -18.65 -24.51
C ARG A 190 -1.65 -17.34 -25.29
N ASN A 191 -0.68 -17.09 -26.15
CA ASN A 191 -0.79 -16.12 -27.21
C ASN A 191 -2.00 -16.50 -28.06
N GLY A 192 -3.12 -15.87 -27.81
CA GLY A 192 -4.38 -16.13 -28.48
C GLY A 192 -5.12 -14.83 -28.67
N CYS A 193 -4.59 -13.99 -29.52
CA CYS A 193 -5.38 -13.03 -30.29
C CYS A 193 -4.67 -12.78 -31.61
N ALA A 194 -4.76 -13.78 -32.49
CA ALA A 194 -4.64 -13.58 -33.92
C ALA A 194 -6.08 -13.64 -34.48
N ARG A 195 -6.61 -12.51 -34.84
CA ARG A 195 -7.48 -12.11 -35.97
C ARG A 195 -8.37 -10.95 -35.58
#